data_183e11e9dbf7a5522141dcbb3ac2795d
#
_entry.id   183e11e9dbf7a5522141dcbb3ac2795d
#
_cell.length_a   1.000
_cell.length_b   1.000
_cell.length_c   1.000
_cell.angle_alpha   90.00
_cell.angle_beta   90.00
_cell.angle_gamma   90.00
#
_symmetry.space_group_name_H-M   'P 1'
#
loop_
_entity.id
_entity.type
_entity.pdbx_description
1 polymer ?
#
loop_
_entity_poly.entity_id
_entity_poly.type
_entity_poly.pdbx_seq_one_letter_code
_entity_poly.pdbx_strand_id
1 'polypeptide(L)'
;MEEIKEVVVGDKVIKPSTTTKKVSILGTEYEIIIDAPDEMLPENADGAMDQSLKRILVAKFEVSRDSLKDLDSYRKKVLRHEIIHAFLYESGLWENSGSSDAWGQDETITDWIAIQFPKILEAFEEAECI
;
A
#
# COMPACT_ATOMS: atom_id res chain seq x y z
N MET A 1 11.27 -12.03 -3.36
CA MET A 1 10.76 -13.27 -3.97
C MET A 1 9.28 -13.38 -3.70
N GLU A 2 8.51 -13.75 -4.72
CA GLU A 2 7.06 -13.87 -4.59
C GLU A 2 6.67 -15.31 -4.31
N GLU A 3 5.66 -15.49 -3.48
CA GLU A 3 5.14 -16.82 -3.16
C GLU A 3 3.62 -16.73 -2.94
N ILE A 4 2.94 -17.86 -3.19
CA ILE A 4 1.50 -17.96 -2.97
C ILE A 4 1.28 -18.50 -1.56
N LYS A 5 0.44 -17.81 -0.80
CA LYS A 5 0.14 -18.15 0.59
C LYS A 5 -1.34 -18.24 0.84
N GLU A 6 -1.70 -19.08 1.82
CA GLU A 6 -3.02 -19.02 2.42
C GLU A 6 -3.02 -17.91 3.46
N VAL A 7 -4.13 -17.20 3.54
CA VAL A 7 -4.31 -16.11 4.51
C VAL A 7 -5.54 -16.40 5.33
N VAL A 8 -5.44 -16.22 6.64
CA VAL A 8 -6.54 -16.46 7.56
C VAL A 8 -7.19 -15.13 7.91
N VAL A 9 -8.51 -15.06 7.72
CA VAL A 9 -9.32 -13.89 8.07
C VAL A 9 -10.48 -14.39 8.93
N GLY A 10 -10.46 -14.05 10.22
CA GLY A 10 -11.40 -14.63 11.18
C GLY A 10 -11.25 -16.13 11.24
N ASP A 11 -12.33 -16.86 10.99
CA ASP A 11 -12.33 -18.33 10.97
C ASP A 11 -12.13 -18.91 9.58
N LYS A 12 -11.89 -18.05 8.59
CA LYS A 12 -11.74 -18.48 7.19
C LYS A 12 -10.30 -18.51 6.76
N VAL A 13 -9.94 -19.53 5.99
CA VAL A 13 -8.67 -19.61 5.30
C VAL A 13 -8.94 -19.17 3.86
N ILE A 14 -8.31 -18.06 3.45
CA ILE A 14 -8.52 -17.47 2.13
C ILE A 14 -7.22 -17.56 1.35
N LYS A 15 -7.31 -18.11 0.14
CA LYS A 15 -6.16 -18.18 -0.77
C LYS A 15 -6.14 -16.91 -1.60
N PRO A 16 -5.05 -16.14 -1.56
CA PRO A 16 -4.92 -14.98 -2.44
C PRO A 16 -4.85 -15.43 -3.89
N SER A 17 -5.32 -14.59 -4.80
CA SER A 17 -5.31 -14.87 -6.24
C SER A 17 -3.94 -14.65 -6.87
N THR A 18 -2.97 -14.15 -6.13
CA THR A 18 -1.62 -13.90 -6.61
C THR A 18 -0.59 -14.15 -5.51
N THR A 19 0.67 -13.99 -5.86
CA THR A 19 1.78 -14.20 -4.96
C THR A 19 1.91 -13.08 -3.95
N THR A 20 2.55 -13.37 -2.82
CA THR A 20 2.92 -12.38 -1.83
C THR A 20 4.40 -12.07 -1.94
N LYS A 21 4.79 -10.92 -1.44
CA LYS A 21 6.20 -10.55 -1.32
C LYS A 21 6.39 -9.74 -0.05
N LYS A 22 7.65 -9.52 0.30
CA LYS A 22 8.01 -8.83 1.53
C LYS A 22 8.79 -7.58 1.20
N VAL A 23 8.66 -6.57 2.05
CA VAL A 23 9.39 -5.32 1.92
C VAL A 23 9.82 -4.87 3.31
N SER A 24 11.02 -4.31 3.42
CA SER A 24 11.50 -3.74 4.68
C SER A 24 11.15 -2.25 4.71
N ILE A 25 10.44 -1.85 5.75
CA ILE A 25 10.06 -0.46 5.99
C ILE A 25 10.77 -0.01 7.25
N LEU A 26 11.82 0.76 7.09
CA LEU A 26 12.62 1.25 8.22
C LEU A 26 13.03 0.13 9.18
N GLY A 27 13.41 -1.02 8.61
CA GLY A 27 13.87 -2.17 9.38
C GLY A 27 12.77 -3.12 9.82
N THR A 28 11.50 -2.80 9.59
CA THR A 28 10.38 -3.68 9.92
C THR A 28 9.90 -4.36 8.65
N GLU A 29 9.79 -5.68 8.68
CA GLU A 29 9.33 -6.45 7.53
C GLU A 29 7.82 -6.41 7.42
N TYR A 30 7.33 -5.99 6.25
CA TYR A 30 5.91 -6.04 5.91
C TYR A 30 5.67 -7.05 4.81
N GLU A 31 4.53 -7.72 4.91
CA GLU A 31 4.05 -8.63 3.86
C GLU A 31 3.12 -7.85 2.92
N ILE A 32 3.36 -7.98 1.63
CA ILE A 32 2.52 -7.35 0.60
C ILE A 32 1.68 -8.43 -0.04
N ILE A 33 0.37 -8.25 -0.03
CA ILE A 33 -0.58 -9.16 -0.66
C ILE A 33 -1.28 -8.42 -1.78
N ILE A 34 -1.01 -8.82 -3.01
CA ILE A 34 -1.63 -8.26 -4.21
C ILE A 34 -2.83 -9.12 -4.59
N ASP A 35 -3.85 -8.50 -5.17
CA ASP A 35 -5.12 -9.15 -5.48
C ASP A 35 -5.77 -9.76 -4.23
N ALA A 36 -5.72 -9.00 -3.14
CA ALA A 36 -6.29 -9.43 -1.88
C ALA A 36 -7.81 -9.63 -2.03
N PRO A 37 -8.35 -10.70 -1.43
CA PRO A 37 -9.81 -10.91 -1.44
C PRO A 37 -10.53 -9.79 -0.69
N ASP A 38 -11.76 -9.50 -1.12
CA ASP A 38 -12.56 -8.44 -0.50
C ASP A 38 -12.74 -8.62 1.00
N GLU A 39 -12.78 -9.87 1.47
CA GLU A 39 -12.94 -10.18 2.89
C GLU A 39 -11.78 -9.68 3.75
N MET A 40 -10.62 -9.44 3.15
CA MET A 40 -9.43 -8.94 3.85
C MET A 40 -9.37 -7.42 3.91
N LEU A 41 -10.18 -6.74 3.13
CA LEU A 41 -10.10 -5.29 2.96
C LEU A 41 -11.24 -4.57 3.66
N PRO A 42 -11.00 -3.33 4.13
CA PRO A 42 -12.11 -2.48 4.56
C PRO A 42 -13.09 -2.28 3.40
N GLU A 43 -14.35 -2.06 3.72
CA GLU A 43 -15.38 -1.86 2.72
C GLU A 43 -15.00 -0.71 1.78
N ASN A 44 -15.12 -0.95 0.47
CA ASN A 44 -14.82 0.01 -0.58
C ASN A 44 -13.37 0.51 -0.63
N ALA A 45 -12.44 -0.22 -0.01
CA ALA A 45 -11.03 0.17 -0.04
C ALA A 45 -10.32 -0.47 -1.22
N ASP A 46 -9.48 0.31 -1.91
CA ASP A 46 -8.60 -0.18 -2.97
C ASP A 46 -7.34 -0.83 -2.41
N GLY A 47 -6.97 -0.46 -1.20
CA GLY A 47 -5.83 -1.01 -0.50
C GLY A 47 -5.93 -0.73 0.99
N ALA A 48 -5.00 -1.28 1.75
CA ALA A 48 -4.94 -1.06 3.18
C ALA A 48 -3.53 -1.30 3.69
N MET A 49 -3.17 -0.60 4.75
CA MET A 49 -1.95 -0.87 5.51
C MET A 49 -2.39 -1.23 6.93
N ASP A 50 -2.06 -2.44 7.35
CA ASP A 50 -2.37 -2.93 8.69
C ASP A 50 -1.07 -2.95 9.51
N GLN A 51 -0.90 -1.97 10.37
CA GLN A 51 0.29 -1.84 11.19
C GLN A 51 0.36 -2.91 12.28
N SER A 52 -0.77 -3.49 12.67
CA SER A 52 -0.79 -4.51 13.71
C SER A 52 -0.29 -5.86 13.23
N LEU A 53 -0.59 -6.20 11.99
CA LEU A 53 -0.16 -7.44 11.35
C LEU A 53 1.04 -7.26 10.44
N LYS A 54 1.49 -6.02 10.25
CA LYS A 54 2.58 -5.67 9.33
C LYS A 54 2.29 -6.18 7.92
N ARG A 55 1.12 -5.79 7.40
CA ARG A 55 0.64 -6.18 6.08
C ARG A 55 0.22 -4.97 5.26
N ILE A 56 0.50 -5.09 3.97
CA ILE A 56 0.02 -4.14 2.96
C ILE A 56 -0.83 -4.94 1.98
N LEU A 57 -2.05 -4.47 1.76
CA LEU A 57 -3.03 -5.16 0.93
C LEU A 57 -3.39 -4.28 -0.25
N VAL A 58 -3.46 -4.89 -1.44
CA VAL A 58 -3.94 -4.23 -2.65
C VAL A 58 -5.07 -5.06 -3.23
N ALA A 59 -6.21 -4.43 -3.45
CA ALA A 59 -7.39 -5.11 -3.97
C ALA A 59 -7.16 -5.65 -5.38
N LYS A 60 -7.98 -6.60 -5.76
CA LYS A 60 -8.00 -7.09 -7.13
C LYS A 60 -8.85 -6.14 -7.97
N PHE A 61 -8.24 -5.61 -9.02
CA PHE A 61 -8.93 -4.72 -9.94
C PHE A 61 -9.21 -5.44 -11.26
N GLU A 62 -10.40 -5.23 -11.78
CA GLU A 62 -10.79 -5.81 -13.06
C GLU A 62 -11.25 -4.71 -14.01
N VAL A 63 -10.85 -4.81 -15.28
CA VAL A 63 -11.27 -3.86 -16.30
C VAL A 63 -12.77 -4.03 -16.53
N SER A 64 -13.50 -2.94 -16.45
CA SER A 64 -14.92 -2.91 -16.76
C SER A 64 -15.21 -1.70 -17.64
N ARG A 65 -16.49 -1.58 -18.06
CA ARG A 65 -16.90 -0.45 -18.89
C ARG A 65 -16.54 0.89 -18.27
N ASP A 66 -16.72 1.02 -16.96
CA ASP A 66 -16.58 2.28 -16.24
C ASP A 66 -15.26 2.40 -15.47
N SER A 67 -14.36 1.42 -15.61
CA SER A 67 -13.09 1.45 -14.89
C SER A 67 -12.01 2.13 -15.71
N LEU A 68 -10.90 2.46 -15.02
CA LEU A 68 -9.67 2.85 -15.68
C LEU A 68 -9.18 1.68 -16.53
N LYS A 69 -8.55 1.98 -17.66
CA LYS A 69 -8.07 0.93 -18.57
C LYS A 69 -6.66 0.46 -18.19
N ASP A 70 -5.83 1.35 -17.68
CA ASP A 70 -4.49 1.00 -17.22
C ASP A 70 -4.52 0.66 -15.74
N LEU A 71 -5.03 -0.53 -15.44
CA LEU A 71 -5.14 -0.99 -14.06
C LEU A 71 -3.79 -1.35 -13.45
N ASP A 72 -2.79 -1.68 -14.27
CA ASP A 72 -1.46 -1.97 -13.74
C ASP A 72 -0.83 -0.72 -13.11
N SER A 73 -0.91 0.42 -13.80
CA SER A 73 -0.43 1.69 -13.24
C SER A 73 -1.21 2.09 -11.99
N TYR A 74 -2.51 1.88 -12.00
CA TYR A 74 -3.34 2.18 -10.84
C TYR A 74 -2.97 1.30 -9.64
N ARG A 75 -2.79 0.01 -9.87
CA ARG A 75 -2.38 -0.93 -8.82
C ARG A 75 -1.04 -0.53 -8.21
N LYS A 76 -0.09 -0.13 -9.02
CA LYS A 76 1.22 0.34 -8.55
C LYS A 76 1.09 1.60 -7.71
N LYS A 77 0.22 2.52 -8.11
CA LYS A 77 -0.03 3.74 -7.34
C LYS A 77 -0.65 3.41 -5.99
N VAL A 78 -1.62 2.50 -5.94
CA VAL A 78 -2.25 2.06 -4.69
C VAL A 78 -1.19 1.43 -3.78
N LEU A 79 -0.34 0.58 -4.33
CA LEU A 79 0.73 -0.03 -3.54
C LEU A 79 1.67 1.02 -2.95
N ARG A 80 2.09 2.01 -3.74
CA ARG A 80 2.93 3.10 -3.23
C ARG A 80 2.24 3.86 -2.11
N HIS A 81 0.94 4.13 -2.26
CA HIS A 81 0.14 4.82 -1.24
C HIS A 81 0.20 4.08 0.10
N GLU A 82 -0.03 2.77 0.07
CA GLU A 82 -0.02 1.98 1.30
C GLU A 82 1.38 1.84 1.90
N ILE A 83 2.41 1.75 1.07
CA ILE A 83 3.80 1.74 1.54
C ILE A 83 4.13 3.06 2.25
N ILE A 84 3.66 4.19 1.73
CA ILE A 84 3.89 5.49 2.36
C ILE A 84 3.22 5.53 3.73
N HIS A 85 2.00 5.00 3.86
CA HIS A 85 1.36 4.88 5.18
C HIS A 85 2.24 4.07 6.14
N ALA A 86 2.84 2.98 5.67
CA ALA A 86 3.72 2.17 6.50
C ALA A 86 4.96 2.95 6.93
N PHE A 87 5.57 3.73 6.04
CA PHE A 87 6.69 4.60 6.41
C PHE A 87 6.28 5.64 7.45
N LEU A 88 5.14 6.26 7.27
CA LEU A 88 4.63 7.25 8.22
C LEU A 88 4.41 6.62 9.60
N TYR A 89 3.87 5.41 9.63
CA TYR A 89 3.67 4.70 10.88
C TYR A 89 5.00 4.30 11.53
N GLU A 90 5.88 3.64 10.78
CA GLU A 90 7.14 3.12 11.33
C GLU A 90 8.11 4.24 11.73
N SER A 91 8.00 5.41 11.12
CA SER A 91 8.82 6.57 11.49
C SER A 91 8.31 7.27 12.75
N GLY A 92 7.15 6.92 13.24
CA GLY A 92 6.53 7.55 14.40
C GLY A 92 5.66 8.76 14.05
N LEU A 93 5.67 9.23 12.81
CA LEU A 93 4.85 10.38 12.42
C LEU A 93 3.36 10.11 12.48
N TRP A 94 2.95 8.88 12.21
CA TRP A 94 1.54 8.47 12.28
C TRP A 94 0.94 8.80 13.66
N GLU A 95 1.63 8.45 14.73
CA GLU A 95 1.14 8.66 16.09
C GLU A 95 1.57 9.99 16.70
N ASN A 96 2.63 10.60 16.18
CA ASN A 96 3.23 11.80 16.77
C ASN A 96 3.03 13.06 15.93
N SER A 97 2.11 13.03 14.97
CA SER A 97 1.86 14.20 14.13
C SER A 97 0.97 15.24 14.82
N GLY A 98 0.67 15.06 16.08
CA GLY A 98 0.07 16.10 16.92
C GLY A 98 -1.45 16.09 16.92
N SER A 99 -2.10 17.14 16.59
CA SER A 99 -3.52 17.42 16.75
C SER A 99 -4.48 16.34 16.26
N SER A 100 -5.79 16.59 16.45
CA SER A 100 -6.85 15.73 15.96
C SER A 100 -6.85 15.54 14.44
N ASP A 101 -6.19 16.45 13.72
CA ASP A 101 -6.04 16.37 12.26
C ASP A 101 -4.69 15.76 11.88
N ALA A 102 -4.22 14.78 12.63
CA ALA A 102 -2.91 14.18 12.50
C ALA A 102 -2.42 14.09 11.05
N TRP A 103 -1.55 15.01 10.65
CA TRP A 103 -1.10 15.10 9.25
C TRP A 103 -0.34 13.86 8.79
N GLY A 104 0.29 13.13 9.71
CA GLY A 104 0.95 11.87 9.39
C GLY A 104 -0.02 10.76 8.95
N GLN A 105 -1.33 11.00 9.10
CA GLN A 105 -2.37 10.08 8.65
C GLN A 105 -3.18 10.66 7.50
N ASP A 106 -2.77 11.80 6.98
CA ASP A 106 -3.52 12.51 5.95
C ASP A 106 -3.50 11.76 4.62
N GLU A 107 -4.68 11.40 4.13
CA GLU A 107 -4.80 10.63 2.90
C GLU A 107 -4.41 11.46 1.67
N THR A 108 -4.68 12.74 1.68
CA THR A 108 -4.38 13.61 0.55
C THR A 108 -2.88 13.74 0.35
N ILE A 109 -2.13 13.98 1.42
CA ILE A 109 -0.67 14.07 1.36
C ILE A 109 -0.07 12.74 0.95
N THR A 110 -0.57 11.66 1.54
CA THR A 110 -0.10 10.30 1.24
C THR A 110 -0.30 9.98 -0.24
N ASP A 111 -1.49 10.29 -0.77
CA ASP A 111 -1.79 10.03 -2.17
C ASP A 111 -0.96 10.92 -3.11
N TRP A 112 -0.76 12.19 -2.74
CA TRP A 112 0.07 13.09 -3.54
C TRP A 112 1.50 12.54 -3.67
N ILE A 113 2.08 12.08 -2.58
CA ILE A 113 3.42 11.48 -2.61
C ILE A 113 3.42 10.23 -3.47
N ALA A 114 2.43 9.36 -3.31
CA ALA A 114 2.33 8.11 -4.07
C ALA A 114 2.25 8.37 -5.58
N ILE A 115 1.53 9.40 -5.98
CA ILE A 115 1.39 9.78 -7.38
C ILE A 115 2.67 10.42 -7.92
N GLN A 116 3.24 11.35 -7.16
CA GLN A 116 4.35 12.17 -7.65
C GLN A 116 5.72 11.55 -7.46
N PHE A 117 5.86 10.59 -6.57
CA PHE A 117 7.19 10.09 -6.22
C PHE A 117 8.02 9.60 -7.42
N PRO A 118 7.48 8.85 -8.36
CA PRO A 118 8.29 8.43 -9.52
C PRO A 118 8.87 9.62 -10.29
N LYS A 119 8.13 10.72 -10.38
CA LYS A 119 8.60 11.94 -11.05
C LYS A 119 9.64 12.68 -10.21
N ILE A 120 9.44 12.69 -8.90
CA ILE A 120 10.37 13.31 -7.97
C ILE A 120 11.70 12.56 -8.00
N LEU A 121 11.66 11.23 -7.98
CA LEU A 121 12.86 10.40 -8.07
C LEU A 121 13.63 10.66 -9.36
N GLU A 122 12.92 10.70 -10.48
CA GLU A 122 13.53 10.99 -11.78
C GLU A 122 14.23 12.35 -11.76
N ALA A 123 13.61 13.37 -11.18
CA ALA A 123 14.22 14.69 -11.05
C ALA A 123 15.48 14.65 -10.18
N PHE A 124 15.43 13.90 -9.09
CA PHE A 124 16.59 13.76 -8.20
C PHE A 124 17.76 13.06 -8.91
N GLU A 125 17.46 12.02 -9.69
CA GLU A 125 18.47 11.32 -10.46
C GLU A 125 19.05 12.20 -11.56
N GLU A 126 18.19 12.95 -12.26
CA GLU A 126 18.62 13.87 -13.31
C GLU A 126 19.49 14.99 -12.76
N ALA A 127 19.17 15.49 -11.58
CA ALA A 127 19.95 16.54 -10.91
C ALA A 127 21.21 15.99 -10.21
N GLU A 128 21.41 14.70 -10.23
CA GLU A 128 22.56 14.03 -9.61
C GLU A 128 22.65 14.31 -8.10
N CYS A 129 21.51 14.35 -7.41
CA CYS A 129 21.49 14.58 -5.96
C CYS A 129 21.01 13.36 -5.16
N ILE A 130 20.95 12.21 -5.81
CA ILE A 130 20.63 10.95 -5.15
C ILE A 130 21.49 9.82 -5.72
#